data_be187c75a661f10a1e2ba88a22c565e6
#
_entry.id   be187c75a661f10a1e2ba88a22c565e6
#
_cell.length_a   1.000
_cell.length_b   1.000
_cell.length_c   1.000
_cell.angle_alpha   90.00
_cell.angle_beta   90.00
_cell.angle_gamma   90.00
#
_symmetry.space_group_name_H-M   'P 1'
#
loop_
_entity.id
_entity.type
_entity.pdbx_description
1 polymer ?
#
loop_
_entity_poly.entity_id
_entity_poly.type
_entity_poly.pdbx_seq_one_letter_code
_entity_poly.pdbx_strand_id
1 'polypeptide(L)'
;EDMGFINTVFFEKRPEKLQNKAINILTGTIQSGFQISDMKLAVITHSKTNQSTKKAKKASSKNAIHSLDELTVGDYIVHNIHGIGVFEGIHALELNKVKKDYIKISYAKGDTLYVPVTQLDLVSKYIGPKNDTNVKINRLGSGEWKKTKAKVRSSVKDMAKELIALYAKRMSTKGFAFSEDSD
;
A
#
# COMPACT_ATOMS: atom_id res chain seq x y z
N GLU A 1 13.76 7.41 -35.72
CA GLU A 1 15.15 7.92 -35.47
C GLU A 1 15.86 6.82 -34.69
N ASP A 2 16.73 6.10 -35.40
CA ASP A 2 17.59 5.07 -34.83
C ASP A 2 18.53 5.72 -33.81
N MET A 3 18.35 5.39 -32.54
CA MET A 3 19.38 5.65 -31.55
C MET A 3 20.53 4.67 -31.81
N GLY A 4 21.54 5.11 -32.57
CA GLY A 4 22.68 4.31 -33.01
C GLY A 4 23.56 3.84 -31.87
N PHE A 5 23.15 2.76 -31.21
CA PHE A 5 24.03 2.00 -30.33
C PHE A 5 24.91 1.08 -31.18
N ILE A 6 26.16 1.47 -31.37
CA ILE A 6 27.07 0.86 -32.34
C ILE A 6 27.67 -0.46 -31.84
N ASN A 7 27.69 -0.74 -30.53
CA ASN A 7 28.25 -1.99 -29.97
C ASN A 7 27.60 -2.40 -28.67
N THR A 8 27.21 -3.67 -28.58
CA THR A 8 26.72 -4.31 -27.34
C THR A 8 27.64 -5.49 -27.00
N VAL A 9 28.19 -5.51 -25.80
CA VAL A 9 29.14 -6.53 -25.34
C VAL A 9 28.56 -7.23 -24.10
N PHE A 10 28.48 -8.54 -24.19
CA PHE A 10 28.03 -9.41 -23.10
C PHE A 10 29.20 -9.96 -22.31
N PHE A 11 29.13 -9.91 -20.99
CA PHE A 11 30.10 -10.51 -20.10
C PHE A 11 29.41 -11.53 -19.18
N GLU A 12 29.82 -12.79 -19.27
CA GLU A 12 29.36 -13.85 -18.38
C GLU A 12 29.99 -13.76 -16.98
N LYS A 13 31.16 -13.17 -16.89
CA LYS A 13 31.89 -12.93 -15.64
C LYS A 13 32.26 -11.44 -15.54
N ARG A 14 32.52 -10.98 -14.31
CA ARG A 14 32.92 -9.59 -14.07
C ARG A 14 34.21 -9.24 -14.87
N PRO A 15 34.13 -8.33 -15.82
CA PRO A 15 35.31 -7.93 -16.58
C PRO A 15 36.22 -7.02 -15.74
N GLU A 16 37.53 -7.09 -15.96
CA GLU A 16 38.49 -6.15 -15.34
C GLU A 16 38.35 -4.73 -15.91
N LYS A 17 37.92 -4.59 -17.15
CA LYS A 17 37.68 -3.31 -17.81
C LYS A 17 36.42 -3.36 -18.65
N LEU A 18 35.62 -2.29 -18.56
CA LEU A 18 34.44 -2.09 -19.42
C LEU A 18 34.87 -1.52 -20.76
N GLN A 19 34.17 -1.89 -21.84
CA GLN A 19 34.41 -1.30 -23.15
C GLN A 19 33.82 0.11 -23.24
N ASN A 20 34.66 1.08 -23.64
CA ASN A 20 34.23 2.44 -23.88
C ASN A 20 33.35 2.53 -25.16
N LYS A 21 32.35 3.42 -25.14
CA LYS A 21 31.40 3.64 -26.24
C LYS A 21 30.60 2.38 -26.64
N ALA A 22 30.37 1.47 -25.71
CA ALA A 22 29.58 0.27 -25.90
C ALA A 22 28.59 0.07 -24.76
N ILE A 23 27.49 -0.61 -25.04
CA ILE A 23 26.59 -1.11 -23.98
C ILE A 23 27.21 -2.38 -23.41
N ASN A 24 27.61 -2.32 -22.15
CA ASN A 24 28.17 -3.47 -21.44
C ASN A 24 27.07 -4.18 -20.67
N ILE A 25 26.76 -5.42 -21.05
CA ILE A 25 25.74 -6.26 -20.36
C ILE A 25 26.48 -7.29 -19.51
N LEU A 26 26.20 -7.25 -18.20
CA LEU A 26 26.78 -8.17 -17.22
C LEU A 26 25.67 -9.00 -16.57
N THR A 27 25.97 -10.28 -16.36
CA THR A 27 25.12 -11.14 -15.52
C THR A 27 25.51 -10.95 -14.06
N GLY A 28 24.53 -10.59 -13.22
CA GLY A 28 24.76 -10.37 -11.80
C GLY A 28 23.51 -9.94 -11.06
N THR A 29 23.56 -9.90 -9.74
CA THR A 29 22.47 -9.44 -8.89
C THR A 29 22.84 -8.11 -8.24
N ILE A 30 22.39 -7.02 -8.87
CA ILE A 30 22.42 -5.69 -8.24
C ILE A 30 20.97 -5.33 -7.89
N GLN A 31 20.70 -5.03 -6.62
CA GLN A 31 19.35 -4.79 -6.13
C GLN A 31 18.72 -3.51 -6.71
N SER A 32 19.52 -2.51 -7.01
CA SER A 32 19.05 -1.24 -7.60
C SER A 32 20.10 -0.63 -8.51
N GLY A 33 19.67 0.01 -9.61
CA GLY A 33 20.54 0.83 -10.43
C GLY A 33 20.98 2.10 -9.70
N PHE A 34 22.12 2.66 -10.08
CA PHE A 34 22.65 3.91 -9.56
C PHE A 34 23.32 4.73 -10.67
N GLN A 35 23.46 6.03 -10.44
CA GLN A 35 24.16 6.95 -11.33
C GLN A 35 25.19 7.74 -10.53
N ILE A 36 26.42 7.82 -11.05
CA ILE A 36 27.49 8.65 -10.53
C ILE A 36 27.81 9.70 -11.59
N SER A 37 27.30 10.92 -11.41
CA SER A 37 27.38 11.99 -12.40
C SER A 37 28.82 12.42 -12.69
N ASP A 38 29.69 12.47 -11.66
CA ASP A 38 31.09 12.88 -11.77
C ASP A 38 31.93 11.90 -12.62
N MET A 39 31.56 10.63 -12.57
CA MET A 39 32.20 9.57 -13.35
C MET A 39 31.51 9.29 -14.68
N LYS A 40 30.43 9.98 -14.98
CA LYS A 40 29.55 9.73 -16.14
C LYS A 40 29.17 8.26 -16.27
N LEU A 41 28.92 7.60 -15.14
CA LEU A 41 28.56 6.20 -15.04
C LEU A 41 27.12 6.05 -14.60
N ALA A 42 26.35 5.26 -15.35
CA ALA A 42 25.01 4.84 -14.96
C ALA A 42 24.91 3.31 -15.02
N VAL A 43 24.39 2.72 -13.97
CA VAL A 43 24.08 1.28 -13.91
C VAL A 43 22.58 1.12 -13.89
N ILE A 44 22.05 0.46 -14.93
CA ILE A 44 20.62 0.18 -15.07
C ILE A 44 20.41 -1.31 -14.81
N THR A 45 19.52 -1.63 -13.87
CA THR A 45 19.18 -3.01 -13.53
C THR A 45 17.78 -3.35 -13.99
N HIS A 46 17.56 -4.62 -14.34
CA HIS A 46 16.24 -5.13 -14.71
C HIS A 46 15.38 -5.46 -13.47
N SER A 47 15.68 -4.97 -12.30
CA SER A 47 14.71 -5.06 -11.21
C SER A 47 13.51 -4.20 -11.60
N LYS A 48 12.28 -4.75 -11.47
CA LYS A 48 11.10 -3.91 -11.40
C LYS A 48 11.36 -2.94 -10.26
N THR A 49 11.91 -1.77 -10.58
CA THR A 49 11.88 -0.67 -9.66
C THR A 49 10.40 -0.40 -9.45
N ASN A 50 9.85 -0.89 -8.34
CA ASN A 50 8.83 -0.13 -7.70
C ASN A 50 9.49 1.22 -7.50
N GLN A 51 9.40 2.07 -8.51
CA GLN A 51 9.63 3.48 -8.31
C GLN A 51 8.71 3.83 -7.16
N SER A 52 9.31 3.86 -6.01
CA SER A 52 8.88 4.68 -4.93
C SER A 52 8.94 6.13 -5.48
N THR A 53 8.02 6.46 -6.43
CA THR A 53 7.47 7.80 -6.42
C THR A 53 7.24 8.00 -4.94
N LYS A 54 7.87 9.00 -4.32
CA LYS A 54 7.62 9.41 -2.94
C LYS A 54 6.12 9.29 -2.74
N LYS A 55 5.65 8.07 -2.41
CA LYS A 55 4.30 7.87 -1.94
C LYS A 55 4.32 8.75 -0.73
N ALA A 56 3.64 9.88 -0.83
CA ALA A 56 3.30 10.68 0.34
C ALA A 56 3.03 9.62 1.39
N LYS A 57 3.83 9.63 2.49
CA LYS A 57 3.75 8.63 3.55
C LYS A 57 2.27 8.41 3.73
N LYS A 58 1.72 7.30 3.20
CA LYS A 58 0.34 6.94 3.50
C LYS A 58 0.39 6.95 5.00
N ALA A 59 -0.34 7.88 5.60
CA ALA A 59 -0.50 7.91 7.03
C ALA A 59 -0.77 6.46 7.39
N SER A 60 0.17 5.83 8.10
CA SER A 60 0.02 4.43 8.46
C SER A 60 -1.31 4.42 9.18
N SER A 61 -2.31 3.78 8.60
CA SER A 61 -3.61 3.67 9.23
C SER A 61 -3.29 3.15 10.62
N LYS A 62 -3.70 3.86 11.66
CA LYS A 62 -3.49 3.43 13.06
C LYS A 62 -4.00 2.01 13.32
N ASN A 63 -4.69 1.44 12.34
CA ASN A 63 -5.38 0.17 12.36
C ASN A 63 -4.75 -0.86 11.41
N ALA A 64 -3.62 -0.52 10.75
CA ALA A 64 -2.87 -1.50 9.97
C ALA A 64 -2.29 -2.55 10.93
N ILE A 65 -2.47 -3.81 10.58
CA ILE A 65 -1.87 -4.92 11.32
C ILE A 65 -0.37 -4.89 11.04
N HIS A 66 0.42 -4.63 12.08
CA HIS A 66 1.88 -4.61 11.97
C HIS A 66 2.50 -5.97 12.32
N SER A 67 1.76 -6.79 13.09
CA SER A 67 2.17 -8.14 13.48
C SER A 67 0.98 -9.09 13.45
N LEU A 68 1.24 -10.35 13.12
CA LEU A 68 0.22 -11.40 13.15
C LEU A 68 -0.28 -11.69 14.58
N ASP A 69 0.52 -11.38 15.58
CA ASP A 69 0.19 -11.58 16.99
C ASP A 69 -0.96 -10.67 17.48
N GLU A 70 -1.29 -9.64 16.69
CA GLU A 70 -2.42 -8.74 16.97
C GLU A 70 -3.78 -9.33 16.62
N LEU A 71 -3.81 -10.47 15.91
CA LEU A 71 -5.02 -11.11 15.43
C LEU A 71 -5.35 -12.36 16.25
N THR A 72 -6.60 -12.44 16.72
CA THR A 72 -7.15 -13.62 17.36
C THR A 72 -8.16 -14.29 16.40
N VAL A 73 -8.16 -15.61 16.36
CA VAL A 73 -9.16 -16.36 15.57
C VAL A 73 -10.56 -15.93 15.99
N GLY A 74 -11.40 -15.60 15.01
CA GLY A 74 -12.72 -15.03 15.22
C GLY A 74 -12.78 -13.49 15.13
N ASP A 75 -11.65 -12.79 15.10
CA ASP A 75 -11.63 -11.34 14.91
C ASP A 75 -12.21 -10.94 13.55
N TYR A 76 -12.98 -9.88 13.52
CA TYR A 76 -13.35 -9.23 12.27
C TYR A 76 -12.18 -8.44 11.71
N ILE A 77 -11.89 -8.67 10.44
CA ILE A 77 -10.83 -7.99 9.70
C ILE A 77 -11.37 -7.37 8.41
N VAL A 78 -10.71 -6.34 7.95
CA VAL A 78 -11.06 -5.63 6.72
C VAL A 78 -9.96 -5.83 5.69
N HIS A 79 -10.28 -6.53 4.62
CA HIS A 79 -9.41 -6.60 3.45
C HIS A 79 -9.70 -5.40 2.54
N ASN A 80 -8.66 -4.69 2.11
CA ASN A 80 -8.79 -3.45 1.34
C ASN A 80 -9.64 -3.59 0.07
N ILE A 81 -9.63 -4.76 -0.57
CA ILE A 81 -10.35 -5.01 -1.83
C ILE A 81 -11.67 -5.74 -1.58
N HIS A 82 -11.69 -6.72 -0.65
CA HIS A 82 -12.80 -7.65 -0.48
C HIS A 82 -13.75 -7.30 0.67
N GLY A 83 -13.35 -6.38 1.55
CA GLY A 83 -14.19 -5.91 2.66
C GLY A 83 -14.06 -6.74 3.92
N ILE A 84 -15.12 -6.78 4.71
CA ILE A 84 -15.14 -7.37 6.05
C ILE A 84 -15.30 -8.87 5.96
N GLY A 85 -14.40 -9.59 6.63
CA GLY A 85 -14.43 -11.03 6.84
C GLY A 85 -14.02 -11.40 8.25
N VAL A 86 -13.96 -12.69 8.56
CA VAL A 86 -13.55 -13.24 9.85
C VAL A 86 -12.20 -13.93 9.69
N PHE A 87 -11.28 -13.64 10.57
CA PHE A 87 -9.97 -14.28 10.63
C PHE A 87 -10.10 -15.71 11.19
N GLU A 88 -9.65 -16.69 10.42
CA GLU A 88 -9.68 -18.12 10.81
C GLU A 88 -8.30 -18.70 11.14
N GLY A 89 -7.28 -17.86 11.18
CA GLY A 89 -5.92 -18.29 11.50
C GLY A 89 -4.96 -18.24 10.32
N ILE A 90 -3.76 -18.75 10.57
CA ILE A 90 -2.67 -18.83 9.59
C ILE A 90 -2.55 -20.28 9.13
N HIS A 91 -2.51 -20.48 7.83
CA HIS A 91 -2.39 -21.79 7.21
C HIS A 91 -1.18 -21.85 6.28
N ALA A 92 -0.31 -22.81 6.49
CA ALA A 92 0.78 -23.08 5.57
C ALA A 92 0.24 -23.84 4.34
N LEU A 93 0.32 -23.25 3.18
CA LEU A 93 -0.05 -23.87 1.91
C LEU A 93 1.20 -24.12 1.07
N GLU A 94 1.28 -25.31 0.49
CA GLU A 94 2.34 -25.67 -0.43
C GLU A 94 1.86 -25.48 -1.87
N LEU A 95 2.43 -24.47 -2.54
CA LEU A 95 2.23 -24.24 -3.97
C LEU A 95 3.57 -24.43 -4.72
N ASN A 96 3.57 -25.27 -5.73
CA ASN A 96 4.76 -25.54 -6.54
C ASN A 96 5.99 -25.94 -5.70
N LYS A 97 5.82 -26.83 -4.73
CA LYS A 97 6.88 -27.29 -3.79
C LYS A 97 7.46 -26.19 -2.89
N VAL A 98 6.80 -25.03 -2.80
CA VAL A 98 7.20 -23.94 -1.90
C VAL A 98 6.10 -23.77 -0.83
N LYS A 99 6.45 -23.97 0.43
CA LYS A 99 5.57 -23.70 1.58
C LYS A 99 5.55 -22.19 1.86
N LYS A 100 4.34 -21.63 1.93
CA LYS A 100 4.12 -20.23 2.30
C LYS A 100 2.96 -20.12 3.27
N ASP A 101 3.08 -19.19 4.20
CA ASP A 101 2.04 -18.91 5.18
C ASP A 101 1.01 -17.93 4.60
N TYR A 102 -0.26 -18.27 4.82
CA TYR A 102 -1.41 -17.49 4.38
C TYR A 102 -2.33 -17.21 5.55
N ILE A 103 -2.86 -16.01 5.59
CA ILE A 103 -3.99 -15.65 6.45
C ILE A 103 -5.25 -16.19 5.80
N LYS A 104 -5.99 -17.03 6.53
CA LYS A 104 -7.30 -17.53 6.09
C LYS A 104 -8.38 -16.60 6.60
N ILE A 105 -9.21 -16.13 5.69
CA ILE A 105 -10.33 -15.22 5.97
C ILE A 105 -11.59 -15.84 5.44
N SER A 106 -12.60 -15.99 6.29
CA SER A 106 -13.92 -16.44 5.87
C SER A 106 -14.85 -15.26 5.59
N TYR A 107 -15.67 -15.42 4.57
CA TYR A 107 -16.65 -14.46 4.10
C TYR A 107 -18.06 -15.06 4.13
N ALA A 108 -19.06 -14.23 3.82
CA ALA A 108 -20.44 -14.69 3.76
C ALA A 108 -20.63 -15.81 2.71
N LYS A 109 -21.56 -16.72 2.97
CA LYS A 109 -21.89 -17.89 2.13
C LYS A 109 -20.80 -18.96 2.03
N GLY A 110 -19.85 -19.00 2.98
CA GLY A 110 -18.79 -20.01 2.99
C GLY A 110 -17.60 -19.71 2.07
N ASP A 111 -17.57 -18.53 1.46
CA ASP A 111 -16.42 -18.10 0.66
C ASP A 111 -15.18 -17.94 1.56
N THR A 112 -14.02 -18.35 1.06
CA THR A 112 -12.75 -18.24 1.78
C THR A 112 -11.68 -17.55 0.92
N LEU A 113 -10.89 -16.67 1.55
CA LEU A 113 -9.77 -15.99 0.92
C LEU A 113 -8.48 -16.33 1.65
N TYR A 114 -7.45 -16.66 0.92
CA TYR A 114 -6.09 -16.85 1.44
C TYR A 114 -5.21 -15.68 1.02
N VAL A 115 -4.75 -14.91 2.00
CA VAL A 115 -3.88 -13.74 1.78
C VAL A 115 -2.46 -14.11 2.22
N PRO A 116 -1.44 -14.00 1.34
CA PRO A 116 -0.06 -14.24 1.75
C PRO A 116 0.34 -13.32 2.91
N VAL A 117 1.07 -13.84 3.89
CA VAL A 117 1.56 -13.05 5.04
C VAL A 117 2.42 -11.86 4.60
N THR A 118 3.05 -11.96 3.44
CA THR A 118 3.80 -10.84 2.83
C THR A 118 2.94 -9.66 2.39
N GLN A 119 1.60 -9.81 2.40
CA GLN A 119 0.62 -8.79 2.01
C GLN A 119 -0.26 -8.35 3.18
N LEU A 120 0.27 -8.35 4.39
CA LEU A 120 -0.42 -7.86 5.59
C LEU A 120 -0.91 -6.41 5.47
N ASP A 121 -0.25 -5.60 4.65
CA ASP A 121 -0.65 -4.23 4.36
C ASP A 121 -2.04 -4.09 3.70
N LEU A 122 -2.56 -5.18 3.14
CA LEU A 122 -3.91 -5.23 2.57
C LEU A 122 -4.99 -5.54 3.61
N VAL A 123 -4.60 -5.94 4.82
CA VAL A 123 -5.51 -6.37 5.88
C VAL A 123 -5.40 -5.42 7.08
N SER A 124 -6.50 -5.10 7.69
CA SER A 124 -6.55 -4.29 8.92
C SER A 124 -7.58 -4.87 9.88
N LYS A 125 -7.37 -4.68 11.19
CA LYS A 125 -8.37 -5.06 12.19
C LYS A 125 -9.61 -4.19 12.04
N TYR A 126 -10.80 -4.79 12.09
CA TYR A 126 -12.06 -4.04 12.08
C TYR A 126 -12.20 -3.30 13.40
N ILE A 127 -12.45 -2.00 13.31
CA ILE A 127 -12.77 -1.16 14.46
C ILE A 127 -14.18 -0.63 14.25
N GLY A 128 -15.11 -1.25 14.93
CA GLY A 128 -16.50 -0.83 14.99
C GLY A 128 -16.87 -0.30 16.38
N PRO A 129 -18.11 0.18 16.56
CA PRO A 129 -18.63 0.52 17.87
C PRO A 129 -18.52 -0.70 18.79
N LYS A 130 -18.10 -0.48 20.05
CA LYS A 130 -17.84 -1.56 21.04
C LYS A 130 -19.04 -2.51 21.29
N ASN A 131 -20.24 -2.12 20.85
CA ASN A 131 -21.49 -2.87 21.07
C ASN A 131 -22.09 -3.44 19.78
N ASP A 132 -21.39 -3.41 18.64
CA ASP A 132 -21.88 -4.00 17.39
C ASP A 132 -21.67 -5.51 17.40
N THR A 133 -22.63 -6.23 17.95
CA THR A 133 -22.71 -7.71 17.85
C THR A 133 -23.08 -8.17 16.44
N ASN A 134 -23.40 -7.26 15.52
CA ASN A 134 -23.98 -7.59 14.21
C ASN A 134 -23.17 -6.99 13.05
N VAL A 135 -21.87 -7.32 12.97
CA VAL A 135 -21.03 -6.89 11.85
C VAL A 135 -21.43 -7.63 10.58
N LYS A 136 -21.88 -6.91 9.57
CA LYS A 136 -22.23 -7.51 8.27
C LYS A 136 -20.96 -7.96 7.54
N ILE A 137 -20.74 -9.27 7.47
CA ILE A 137 -19.67 -9.88 6.69
C ILE A 137 -19.99 -9.69 5.18
N ASN A 138 -19.00 -9.28 4.41
CA ASN A 138 -19.15 -9.12 2.96
C ASN A 138 -19.12 -10.48 2.24
N ARG A 139 -19.59 -10.49 1.00
CA ARG A 139 -19.47 -11.62 0.08
C ARG A 139 -18.36 -11.34 -0.92
N LEU A 140 -17.51 -12.32 -1.21
CA LEU A 140 -16.49 -12.20 -2.25
C LEU A 140 -17.12 -11.94 -3.62
N GLY A 141 -16.54 -11.05 -4.39
CA GLY A 141 -16.98 -10.75 -5.76
C GLY A 141 -18.30 -10.00 -5.91
N SER A 142 -19.04 -9.71 -4.83
CA SER A 142 -20.38 -9.09 -4.91
C SER A 142 -20.36 -7.60 -5.31
N GLY A 143 -19.22 -6.94 -5.29
CA GLY A 143 -19.12 -5.50 -5.53
C GLY A 143 -19.70 -4.61 -4.41
N GLU A 144 -20.33 -5.18 -3.38
CA GLU A 144 -20.90 -4.43 -2.25
C GLU A 144 -19.86 -3.55 -1.56
N TRP A 145 -18.67 -4.10 -1.31
CA TRP A 145 -17.58 -3.35 -0.69
C TRP A 145 -17.13 -2.15 -1.52
N LYS A 146 -17.09 -2.30 -2.84
CA LYS A 146 -16.79 -1.19 -3.77
C LYS A 146 -17.83 -0.08 -3.66
N LYS A 147 -19.11 -0.44 -3.59
CA LYS A 147 -20.21 0.52 -3.40
C LYS A 147 -20.12 1.21 -2.05
N THR A 148 -19.87 0.47 -0.97
CA THR A 148 -19.68 1.02 0.38
C THR A 148 -18.53 2.03 0.40
N LYS A 149 -17.37 1.68 -0.15
CA LYS A 149 -16.23 2.61 -0.25
C LYS A 149 -16.55 3.87 -1.06
N ALA A 150 -17.29 3.73 -2.16
CA ALA A 150 -17.69 4.87 -2.99
C ALA A 150 -18.63 5.81 -2.20
N LYS A 151 -19.61 5.26 -1.48
CA LYS A 151 -20.55 6.03 -0.64
C LYS A 151 -19.80 6.80 0.46
N VAL A 152 -18.92 6.13 1.19
CA VAL A 152 -18.11 6.76 2.24
C VAL A 152 -17.22 7.86 1.66
N ARG A 153 -16.58 7.62 0.51
CA ARG A 153 -15.74 8.63 -0.14
C ARG A 153 -16.54 9.87 -0.53
N SER A 154 -17.77 9.71 -1.03
CA SER A 154 -18.66 10.84 -1.33
C SER A 154 -18.99 11.61 -0.07
N SER A 155 -19.44 10.93 0.99
CA SER A 155 -19.78 11.56 2.26
C SER A 155 -18.61 12.34 2.88
N VAL A 156 -17.41 11.75 2.88
CA VAL A 156 -16.19 12.45 3.35
C VAL A 156 -15.86 13.67 2.49
N LYS A 157 -16.09 13.61 1.18
CA LYS A 157 -15.89 14.76 0.29
C LYS A 157 -16.87 15.90 0.61
N ASP A 158 -18.10 15.56 0.92
CA ASP A 158 -19.12 16.56 1.26
C ASP A 158 -18.84 17.20 2.63
N MET A 159 -18.48 16.41 3.64
CA MET A 159 -18.00 16.93 4.93
C MET A 159 -16.77 17.85 4.77
N ALA A 160 -15.83 17.49 3.91
CA ALA A 160 -14.66 18.34 3.64
C ALA A 160 -15.04 19.68 3.02
N LYS A 161 -16.02 19.71 2.10
CA LYS A 161 -16.54 20.95 1.52
C LYS A 161 -17.20 21.85 2.57
N GLU A 162 -18.04 21.26 3.42
CA GLU A 162 -18.69 21.97 4.52
C GLU A 162 -17.66 22.57 5.48
N LEU A 163 -16.62 21.81 5.82
CA LEU A 163 -15.55 22.26 6.67
C LEU A 163 -14.78 23.46 6.05
N ILE A 164 -14.45 23.36 4.76
CA ILE A 164 -13.78 24.44 4.03
C ILE A 164 -14.65 25.71 4.03
N ALA A 165 -15.95 25.57 3.76
CA ALA A 165 -16.89 26.69 3.78
C ALA A 165 -16.97 27.33 5.16
N LEU A 166 -17.01 26.51 6.22
CA LEU A 166 -17.00 26.98 7.60
C LEU A 166 -15.70 27.76 7.93
N TYR A 167 -14.55 27.24 7.53
CA TYR A 167 -13.28 27.93 7.72
C TYR A 167 -13.22 29.25 6.95
N ALA A 168 -13.66 29.29 5.70
CA ALA A 168 -13.71 30.50 4.89
C ALA A 168 -14.61 31.58 5.59
N LYS A 169 -15.78 31.18 6.07
CA LYS A 169 -16.69 32.06 6.83
C LYS A 169 -16.01 32.58 8.10
N ARG A 170 -15.33 31.71 8.84
CA ARG A 170 -14.61 32.10 10.08
C ARG A 170 -13.50 33.11 9.78
N MET A 171 -12.72 32.91 8.69
CA MET A 171 -11.66 33.83 8.32
C MET A 171 -12.18 35.20 7.83
N SER A 172 -13.39 35.26 7.26
CA SER A 172 -14.01 36.50 6.80
C SER A 172 -14.74 37.24 7.92
N THR A 173 -15.00 36.57 9.06
CA THR A 173 -15.72 37.20 10.21
C THR A 173 -14.72 37.91 11.10
N LYS A 174 -14.98 39.19 11.36
CA LYS A 174 -14.15 39.99 12.25
C LYS A 174 -14.22 39.44 13.68
N GLY A 175 -13.07 39.13 14.27
CA GLY A 175 -12.98 38.63 15.63
C GLY A 175 -13.37 39.71 16.65
N PHE A 176 -13.76 39.28 17.85
CA PHE A 176 -13.96 40.19 18.98
C PHE A 176 -12.60 40.49 19.61
N ALA A 177 -12.28 41.77 19.72
CA ALA A 177 -11.11 42.21 20.46
C ALA A 177 -11.55 42.54 21.88
N PHE A 178 -10.88 41.95 22.87
CA PHE A 178 -11.08 42.37 24.26
C PHE A 178 -10.54 43.79 24.47
N SER A 179 -11.15 44.56 25.36
CA SER A 179 -10.60 45.83 25.81
C SER A 179 -9.25 45.61 26.50
N GLU A 180 -8.39 46.65 26.44
CA GLU A 180 -7.15 46.64 27.21
C GLU A 180 -7.46 46.46 28.70
N ASP A 181 -6.67 45.63 29.39
CA ASP A 181 -6.75 45.49 30.83
C ASP A 181 -6.42 46.82 31.45
N SER A 182 -7.35 47.37 32.25
CA SER A 182 -7.07 48.57 33.05
C SER A 182 -6.51 48.11 34.40
N ASP A 183 -5.21 48.37 34.61
CA ASP A 183 -4.60 48.29 35.95
C ASP A 183 -5.30 49.17 36.98
#